data_e6bec1e76a8af5bd4622b0f2a86d231e
#
_entry.id   e6bec1e76a8af5bd4622b0f2a86d231e
#
_cell.length_a   1.000
_cell.length_b   1.000
_cell.length_c   1.000
_cell.angle_alpha   90.00
_cell.angle_beta   90.00
_cell.angle_gamma   90.00
#
_symmetry.space_group_name_H-M   'P 1'
#
loop_
_entity.id
_entity.type
_entity.pdbx_description
1 polymer ?
#
loop_
_entity_poly.entity_id
_entity_poly.type
_entity_poly.pdbx_seq_one_letter_code
_entity_poly.pdbx_strand_id
1 'polypeptide(L)'
;MDTSSVNETTGAGADSATSTVRWSRQRVEKLFDSPFNDLLHRAHSVHRRHFDPNAVQLSTLLSVKTGGCPEDCAYCPQAARYHTGVSDEDLLTVEQVTAAARLARANGATRFCMGAAWRGPRQRDLERVIEMVKAVRAEGLETCATLGLLKEGQAEQLRAAGLDYYNHNIDTAPEFYGKIITTRTQDDRLQTLARVRGAGIHVCCGGIIGMGERREDVVEMAMALRELGVQSIPINFLIPIDGTPLGQKRDLTPRYCLKVLAMFRLVNPDRELRIAGGREVHLGSLQALGLYAANSVFVGDYLTTTGQPAEADYQMIRDLGFEIVRNPEASHC
;
A
#
# COMPACT_ATOMS: atom_id res chain seq x y z
N MET A 1 1.60 -51.51 47.30
CA MET A 1 0.82 -50.33 47.38
C MET A 1 1.03 -49.59 46.07
N ASP A 2 0.04 -49.71 45.29
CA ASP A 2 0.09 -49.61 43.82
C ASP A 2 -0.01 -48.14 43.36
N THR A 3 0.93 -47.70 42.52
CA THR A 3 0.88 -46.44 41.85
C THR A 3 0.87 -46.70 40.34
N SER A 4 -0.34 -46.79 39.79
CA SER A 4 -0.57 -46.84 38.35
C SER A 4 -0.32 -45.50 37.70
N SER A 5 0.67 -45.45 36.84
CA SER A 5 0.99 -44.34 35.93
C SER A 5 0.02 -44.30 34.76
N VAL A 6 -0.68 -43.17 34.60
CA VAL A 6 -1.50 -42.90 33.42
C VAL A 6 -0.63 -42.21 32.37
N ASN A 7 -0.41 -42.91 31.26
CA ASN A 7 0.23 -42.37 30.06
C ASN A 7 -0.81 -41.61 29.22
N GLU A 8 -0.75 -40.30 29.20
CA GLU A 8 -1.46 -39.47 28.22
C GLU A 8 -0.59 -39.24 26.99
N THR A 9 -0.90 -39.96 25.93
CA THR A 9 -0.39 -39.70 24.58
C THR A 9 -1.20 -38.59 23.96
N THR A 10 -0.69 -37.37 24.01
CA THR A 10 -1.22 -36.26 23.22
C THR A 10 -0.73 -36.34 21.80
N GLY A 11 -1.56 -36.88 20.93
CA GLY A 11 -1.38 -36.80 19.48
C GLY A 11 -1.71 -35.40 19.00
N ALA A 12 -0.70 -34.57 18.73
CA ALA A 12 -0.85 -33.32 18.02
C ALA A 12 -0.98 -33.61 16.51
N GLY A 13 -2.20 -33.79 16.06
CA GLY A 13 -2.52 -33.76 14.63
C GLY A 13 -2.46 -32.31 14.14
N ALA A 14 -1.43 -31.98 13.38
CA ALA A 14 -1.34 -30.70 12.68
C ALA A 14 -2.36 -30.72 11.52
N ASP A 15 -3.55 -30.21 11.75
CA ASP A 15 -4.53 -29.90 10.70
C ASP A 15 -4.08 -28.62 9.97
N SER A 16 -3.27 -28.79 8.91
CA SER A 16 -2.98 -27.77 7.92
C SER A 16 -4.13 -27.67 6.90
N ALA A 17 -5.33 -27.39 7.35
CA ALA A 17 -6.44 -27.01 6.50
C ALA A 17 -6.44 -25.49 6.35
N THR A 18 -5.75 -24.98 5.31
CA THR A 18 -5.99 -23.64 4.77
C THR A 18 -7.44 -23.61 4.27
N SER A 19 -8.37 -23.32 5.15
CA SER A 19 -9.77 -23.08 4.82
C SER A 19 -9.82 -21.89 3.87
N THR A 20 -9.89 -22.14 2.56
CA THR A 20 -10.15 -21.13 1.55
C THR A 20 -11.58 -20.63 1.71
N VAL A 21 -11.74 -19.66 2.61
CA VAL A 21 -13.03 -19.00 2.81
C VAL A 21 -13.44 -18.37 1.48
N ARG A 22 -14.48 -18.93 0.86
CA ARG A 22 -15.10 -18.28 -0.30
C ARG A 22 -15.88 -17.06 0.20
N TRP A 23 -15.42 -15.89 -0.16
CA TRP A 23 -16.11 -14.65 0.08
C TRP A 23 -17.21 -14.45 -0.97
N SER A 24 -18.43 -14.12 -0.53
CA SER A 24 -19.45 -13.50 -1.37
C SER A 24 -19.58 -12.04 -0.96
N ARG A 25 -20.01 -11.18 -1.87
CA ARG A 25 -20.26 -9.76 -1.59
C ARG A 25 -21.13 -9.58 -0.35
N GLN A 26 -22.25 -10.27 -0.27
CA GLN A 26 -23.16 -10.24 0.88
C GLN A 26 -22.47 -10.59 2.21
N ARG A 27 -21.55 -11.58 2.17
CA ARG A 27 -20.82 -12.00 3.38
C ARG A 27 -19.83 -10.93 3.84
N VAL A 28 -19.18 -10.24 2.90
CA VAL A 28 -18.25 -9.13 3.22
C VAL A 28 -19.03 -7.90 3.68
N GLU A 29 -20.16 -7.57 3.08
CA GLU A 29 -21.05 -6.49 3.53
C GLU A 29 -21.53 -6.73 4.96
N LYS A 30 -22.04 -7.94 5.25
CA LYS A 30 -22.44 -8.32 6.63
C LYS A 30 -21.29 -8.26 7.62
N LEU A 31 -20.08 -8.64 7.18
CA LEU A 31 -18.87 -8.50 7.98
C LEU A 31 -18.59 -7.02 8.29
N PHE A 32 -18.66 -6.16 7.29
CA PHE A 32 -18.45 -4.72 7.45
C PHE A 32 -19.50 -4.07 8.38
N ASP A 33 -20.72 -4.59 8.43
CA ASP A 33 -21.78 -4.11 9.33
C ASP A 33 -21.59 -4.53 10.80
N SER A 34 -20.67 -5.45 11.10
CA SER A 34 -20.37 -5.85 12.47
C SER A 34 -20.03 -4.66 13.38
N PRO A 35 -20.29 -4.72 14.69
CA PRO A 35 -19.82 -3.73 15.63
C PRO A 35 -18.31 -3.51 15.49
N PHE A 36 -17.87 -2.25 15.63
CA PHE A 36 -16.49 -1.88 15.35
C PHE A 36 -15.46 -2.71 16.14
N ASN A 37 -15.68 -2.86 17.43
CA ASN A 37 -14.73 -3.58 18.30
C ASN A 37 -14.65 -5.07 17.95
N ASP A 38 -15.78 -5.70 17.59
CA ASP A 38 -15.81 -7.09 17.16
C ASP A 38 -15.10 -7.29 15.83
N LEU A 39 -15.30 -6.35 14.90
CA LEU A 39 -14.63 -6.38 13.60
C LEU A 39 -13.11 -6.22 13.75
N LEU A 40 -12.66 -5.26 14.56
CA LEU A 40 -11.25 -5.02 14.81
C LEU A 40 -10.58 -6.21 15.53
N HIS A 41 -11.23 -6.78 16.55
CA HIS A 41 -10.75 -7.97 17.24
C HIS A 41 -10.57 -9.16 16.29
N ARG A 42 -11.54 -9.40 15.41
CA ARG A 42 -11.45 -10.46 14.39
C ARG A 42 -10.33 -10.21 13.40
N ALA A 43 -10.16 -8.96 12.94
CA ALA A 43 -9.08 -8.58 12.04
C ALA A 43 -7.71 -8.80 12.69
N HIS A 44 -7.55 -8.38 13.95
CA HIS A 44 -6.33 -8.61 14.71
C HIS A 44 -6.05 -10.11 14.92
N SER A 45 -7.06 -10.91 15.23
CA SER A 45 -6.92 -12.36 15.37
C SER A 45 -6.45 -13.03 14.05
N VAL A 46 -6.89 -12.51 12.89
CA VAL A 46 -6.41 -12.97 11.58
C VAL A 46 -5.00 -12.47 11.32
N HIS A 47 -4.70 -11.21 11.60
CA HIS A 47 -3.36 -10.63 11.45
C HIS A 47 -2.32 -11.50 12.17
N ARG A 48 -2.56 -11.83 13.46
CA ARG A 48 -1.66 -12.63 14.30
C ARG A 48 -1.39 -14.05 13.80
N ARG A 49 -2.25 -14.60 12.94
CA ARG A 49 -2.03 -15.93 12.34
C ARG A 49 -1.15 -15.90 11.10
N HIS A 50 -1.01 -14.77 10.45
CA HIS A 50 -0.31 -14.64 9.17
C HIS A 50 0.97 -13.78 9.26
N PHE A 51 1.08 -12.93 10.28
CA PHE A 51 2.20 -12.00 10.46
C PHE A 51 2.64 -12.00 11.92
N ASP A 52 3.88 -11.57 12.15
CA ASP A 52 4.32 -11.20 13.49
C ASP A 52 3.47 -10.00 13.96
N PRO A 53 2.67 -10.18 15.01
CA PRO A 53 1.76 -9.14 15.47
C PRO A 53 2.47 -7.96 16.16
N ASN A 54 3.75 -8.08 16.43
CA ASN A 54 4.57 -7.08 17.11
C ASN A 54 5.52 -6.36 16.15
N ALA A 55 5.52 -6.72 14.85
CA ALA A 55 6.41 -6.14 13.86
C ALA A 55 5.66 -5.25 12.85
N VAL A 56 6.25 -4.11 12.52
CA VAL A 56 5.74 -3.16 11.53
C VAL A 56 6.80 -2.88 10.47
N GLN A 57 6.43 -3.07 9.20
CA GLN A 57 7.27 -2.73 8.06
C GLN A 57 7.14 -1.23 7.75
N LEU A 58 8.27 -0.55 7.56
CA LEU A 58 8.33 0.86 7.20
C LEU A 58 8.69 1.05 5.73
N SER A 59 7.92 1.88 5.05
CA SER A 59 8.20 2.32 3.68
C SER A 59 8.33 3.82 3.62
N THR A 60 9.25 4.31 2.79
CA THR A 60 9.38 5.73 2.45
C THR A 60 9.01 5.95 0.99
N LEU A 61 8.39 7.08 0.68
CA LEU A 61 7.94 7.44 -0.66
C LEU A 61 8.65 8.70 -1.13
N LEU A 62 9.21 8.65 -2.34
CA LEU A 62 9.82 9.80 -3.00
C LEU A 62 9.12 10.08 -4.34
N SER A 63 8.74 11.34 -4.56
CA SER A 63 8.35 11.80 -5.91
C SER A 63 9.61 12.02 -6.75
N VAL A 64 9.88 11.11 -7.67
CA VAL A 64 11.04 11.24 -8.57
C VAL A 64 10.75 12.12 -9.77
N LYS A 65 9.47 12.34 -10.11
CA LYS A 65 8.97 13.28 -11.10
C LYS A 65 7.63 13.83 -10.63
N THR A 66 7.60 15.10 -10.29
CA THR A 66 6.42 15.80 -9.75
C THR A 66 5.74 16.62 -10.82
N GLY A 67 4.40 16.67 -10.81
CA GLY A 67 3.59 17.56 -11.63
C GLY A 67 3.53 17.23 -13.12
N GLY A 68 2.76 18.00 -13.89
CA GLY A 68 2.64 17.87 -15.33
C GLY A 68 2.03 16.56 -15.84
N CYS A 69 1.33 15.79 -15.00
CA CYS A 69 0.71 14.52 -15.40
C CYS A 69 -0.44 14.76 -16.39
N PRO A 70 -0.48 14.06 -17.54
CA PRO A 70 -1.55 14.24 -18.52
C PRO A 70 -2.88 13.57 -18.14
N GLU A 71 -2.92 12.81 -17.08
CA GLU A 71 -4.13 12.14 -16.58
C GLU A 71 -5.06 13.11 -15.84
N ASP A 72 -6.32 12.69 -15.63
CA ASP A 72 -7.36 13.52 -15.02
C ASP A 72 -7.89 12.99 -13.68
N CYS A 73 -7.09 12.19 -12.98
CA CYS A 73 -7.51 11.61 -11.71
C CYS A 73 -8.04 12.70 -10.77
N ALA A 74 -9.33 12.65 -10.43
CA ALA A 74 -10.06 13.71 -9.73
C ALA A 74 -9.53 14.05 -8.33
N TYR A 75 -8.72 13.19 -7.76
CA TYR A 75 -8.07 13.35 -6.45
C TYR A 75 -6.62 13.87 -6.54
N CYS A 76 -6.01 13.87 -7.76
CA CYS A 76 -4.56 14.00 -7.89
C CYS A 76 -4.14 15.45 -8.18
N PRO A 77 -3.38 16.11 -7.29
CA PRO A 77 -2.93 17.48 -7.52
C PRO A 77 -1.85 17.60 -8.60
N GLN A 78 -1.26 16.48 -9.05
CA GLN A 78 -0.21 16.48 -10.08
C GLN A 78 -0.74 16.51 -11.52
N ALA A 79 -2.07 16.44 -11.70
CA ALA A 79 -2.68 16.51 -13.03
C ALA A 79 -2.49 17.90 -13.64
N ALA A 80 -1.92 17.98 -14.85
CA ALA A 80 -1.60 19.24 -15.52
C ALA A 80 -2.83 20.15 -15.76
N ARG A 81 -4.01 19.59 -15.76
CA ARG A 81 -5.29 20.32 -15.96
C ARG A 81 -5.83 21.01 -14.70
N TYR A 82 -5.28 20.70 -13.51
CA TYR A 82 -5.74 21.26 -12.25
C TYR A 82 -4.82 22.35 -11.73
N HIS A 83 -5.39 23.37 -11.12
CA HIS A 83 -4.66 24.49 -10.53
C HIS A 83 -4.47 24.29 -9.02
N THR A 84 -3.50 23.46 -8.68
CA THR A 84 -3.25 23.03 -7.29
C THR A 84 -1.99 23.62 -6.67
N GLY A 85 -1.25 24.42 -7.43
CA GLY A 85 0.05 24.96 -6.99
C GLY A 85 1.22 23.97 -7.07
N VAL A 86 0.97 22.71 -7.50
CA VAL A 86 2.04 21.73 -7.72
C VAL A 86 2.78 22.07 -9.01
N SER A 87 4.08 22.34 -8.91
CA SER A 87 4.95 22.64 -10.04
C SER A 87 5.23 21.41 -10.89
N ASP A 88 5.44 21.62 -12.19
CA ASP A 88 5.97 20.59 -13.09
C ASP A 88 7.50 20.58 -12.98
N GLU A 89 8.05 19.56 -12.37
CA GLU A 89 9.47 19.40 -12.08
C GLU A 89 10.11 18.36 -13.02
N ASP A 90 11.39 18.50 -13.26
CA ASP A 90 12.15 17.50 -14.01
C ASP A 90 12.32 16.21 -13.20
N LEU A 91 12.61 15.11 -13.93
CA LEU A 91 12.99 13.84 -13.31
C LEU A 91 14.28 14.02 -12.50
N LEU A 92 14.26 13.62 -11.24
CA LEU A 92 15.41 13.65 -10.34
C LEU A 92 16.64 12.94 -10.94
N THR A 93 17.81 13.28 -10.43
CA THR A 93 19.04 12.56 -10.78
C THR A 93 19.18 11.27 -9.92
N VAL A 94 20.01 10.34 -10.38
CA VAL A 94 20.31 9.12 -9.63
C VAL A 94 20.92 9.43 -8.27
N GLU A 95 21.78 10.45 -8.22
CA GLU A 95 22.46 10.90 -7.00
C GLU A 95 21.47 11.43 -5.97
N GLN A 96 20.46 12.22 -6.39
CA GLN A 96 19.40 12.72 -5.50
C GLN A 96 18.58 11.57 -4.93
N VAL A 97 18.20 10.59 -5.77
CA VAL A 97 17.43 9.41 -5.33
C VAL A 97 18.27 8.55 -4.38
N THR A 98 19.57 8.36 -4.68
CA THR A 98 20.48 7.61 -3.80
C THR A 98 20.63 8.27 -2.43
N ALA A 99 20.78 9.58 -2.38
CA ALA A 99 20.87 10.32 -1.13
C ALA A 99 19.59 10.18 -0.29
N ALA A 100 18.41 10.25 -0.93
CA ALA A 100 17.12 10.04 -0.26
C ALA A 100 16.97 8.59 0.24
N ALA A 101 17.41 7.61 -0.54
CA ALA A 101 17.38 6.20 -0.15
C ALA A 101 18.27 5.92 1.07
N ARG A 102 19.48 6.49 1.12
CA ARG A 102 20.37 6.40 2.30
C ARG A 102 19.72 6.99 3.56
N LEU A 103 19.08 8.14 3.44
CA LEU A 103 18.37 8.75 4.54
C LEU A 103 17.20 7.88 5.01
N ALA A 104 16.42 7.35 4.08
CA ALA A 104 15.31 6.44 4.38
C ALA A 104 15.80 5.18 5.12
N ARG A 105 16.90 4.55 4.66
CA ARG A 105 17.52 3.42 5.31
C ARG A 105 18.01 3.77 6.72
N ALA A 106 18.71 4.89 6.87
CA ALA A 106 19.19 5.35 8.17
C ALA A 106 18.06 5.57 9.17
N ASN A 107 16.89 5.95 8.66
CA ASN A 107 15.66 6.11 9.41
C ASN A 107 14.85 4.81 9.56
N GLY A 108 15.40 3.64 9.24
CA GLY A 108 14.76 2.33 9.48
C GLY A 108 13.75 1.88 8.44
N ALA A 109 13.58 2.58 7.31
CA ALA A 109 12.77 2.07 6.21
C ALA A 109 13.43 0.80 5.62
N THR A 110 12.59 -0.18 5.29
CA THR A 110 13.03 -1.41 4.59
C THR A 110 12.63 -1.40 3.12
N ARG A 111 11.69 -0.54 2.73
CA ARG A 111 11.27 -0.35 1.34
C ARG A 111 11.27 1.12 0.95
N PHE A 112 11.82 1.38 -0.24
CA PHE A 112 11.85 2.70 -0.83
C PHE A 112 10.97 2.74 -2.09
N CYS A 113 9.95 3.59 -2.06
CA CYS A 113 8.97 3.73 -3.14
C CYS A 113 9.27 4.98 -3.96
N MET A 114 9.35 4.84 -5.28
CA MET A 114 9.58 5.91 -6.24
C MET A 114 8.33 6.16 -7.07
N GLY A 115 7.76 7.36 -6.97
CA GLY A 115 6.57 7.75 -7.74
C GLY A 115 6.89 8.78 -8.82
N ALA A 116 6.32 8.63 -10.02
CA ALA A 116 6.43 9.59 -11.10
C ALA A 116 5.07 10.00 -11.67
N ALA A 117 4.86 11.29 -11.85
CA ALA A 117 3.64 11.88 -12.40
C ALA A 117 3.54 11.68 -13.92
N TRP A 118 3.37 10.44 -14.36
CA TRP A 118 3.26 10.05 -15.78
C TRP A 118 1.99 9.26 -16.06
N ARG A 119 1.55 9.33 -17.32
CA ARG A 119 0.65 8.29 -17.87
C ARG A 119 1.38 6.95 -17.97
N GLY A 120 2.65 6.99 -18.38
CA GLY A 120 3.58 5.88 -18.48
C GLY A 120 4.95 6.40 -18.90
N PRO A 121 6.05 5.70 -18.60
CA PRO A 121 7.39 6.18 -18.90
C PRO A 121 7.69 6.10 -20.40
N ARG A 122 8.37 7.14 -20.94
CA ARG A 122 9.05 7.05 -22.24
C ARG A 122 10.33 6.24 -22.06
N GLN A 123 10.81 5.60 -23.10
CA GLN A 123 11.99 4.72 -23.02
C GLN A 123 13.21 5.40 -22.37
N ARG A 124 13.54 6.61 -22.79
CA ARG A 124 14.66 7.39 -22.23
C ARG A 124 14.52 7.68 -20.72
N ASP A 125 13.27 7.87 -20.27
CA ASP A 125 12.99 8.17 -18.86
C ASP A 125 13.01 6.86 -18.03
N LEU A 126 12.57 5.75 -18.62
CA LEU A 126 12.67 4.41 -18.03
C LEU A 126 14.12 3.99 -17.79
N GLU A 127 15.02 4.26 -18.72
CA GLU A 127 16.46 3.99 -18.59
C GLU A 127 17.06 4.70 -17.37
N ARG A 128 16.68 5.95 -17.13
CA ARG A 128 17.08 6.68 -15.92
C ARG A 128 16.49 6.07 -14.64
N VAL A 129 15.22 5.67 -14.66
CA VAL A 129 14.58 4.98 -13.51
C VAL A 129 15.22 3.63 -13.24
N ILE A 130 15.65 2.90 -14.26
CA ILE A 130 16.39 1.64 -14.12
C ILE A 130 17.68 1.88 -13.31
N GLU A 131 18.42 2.93 -13.59
CA GLU A 131 19.62 3.25 -12.79
C GLU A 131 19.27 3.67 -11.35
N MET A 132 18.15 4.37 -11.14
CA MET A 132 17.65 4.68 -9.81
C MET A 132 17.30 3.41 -9.03
N VAL A 133 16.60 2.45 -9.66
CA VAL A 133 16.28 1.14 -9.05
C VAL A 133 17.53 0.41 -8.59
N LYS A 134 18.55 0.32 -9.46
CA LYS A 134 19.84 -0.30 -9.13
C LYS A 134 20.52 0.40 -7.94
N ALA A 135 20.52 1.73 -7.94
CA ALA A 135 21.14 2.52 -6.88
C ALA A 135 20.43 2.34 -5.51
N VAL A 136 19.09 2.37 -5.50
CA VAL A 136 18.31 2.12 -4.28
C VAL A 136 18.54 0.69 -3.75
N ARG A 137 18.57 -0.28 -4.65
CA ARG A 137 18.85 -1.67 -4.28
C ARG A 137 20.26 -1.84 -3.69
N ALA A 138 21.25 -1.13 -4.23
CA ALA A 138 22.63 -1.14 -3.70
C ALA A 138 22.71 -0.58 -2.27
N GLU A 139 21.76 0.25 -1.85
CA GLU A 139 21.61 0.71 -0.47
C GLU A 139 20.94 -0.34 0.45
N GLY A 140 20.62 -1.55 -0.03
CA GLY A 140 20.02 -2.64 0.77
C GLY A 140 18.51 -2.45 1.06
N LEU A 141 17.81 -1.65 0.26
CA LEU A 141 16.37 -1.44 0.38
C LEU A 141 15.60 -2.27 -0.65
N GLU A 142 14.44 -2.78 -0.27
CA GLU A 142 13.45 -3.22 -1.26
C GLU A 142 13.00 -2.03 -2.11
N THR A 143 12.84 -2.27 -3.39
CA THR A 143 12.46 -1.23 -4.36
C THR A 143 11.00 -1.34 -4.75
N CYS A 144 10.30 -0.22 -4.79
CA CYS A 144 8.96 -0.12 -5.33
C CYS A 144 8.88 1.08 -6.30
N ALA A 145 8.20 0.91 -7.44
CA ALA A 145 8.03 1.98 -8.40
C ALA A 145 6.58 2.16 -8.83
N THR A 146 6.16 3.43 -9.00
CA THR A 146 4.85 3.85 -9.51
C THR A 146 5.06 4.75 -10.71
N LEU A 147 5.05 4.19 -11.92
CA LEU A 147 5.42 4.91 -13.15
C LEU A 147 4.26 5.07 -14.13
N GLY A 148 3.03 4.72 -13.73
CA GLY A 148 1.86 4.69 -14.60
C GLY A 148 1.74 3.40 -15.41
N LEU A 149 1.21 3.48 -16.64
CA LEU A 149 0.98 2.35 -17.53
C LEU A 149 2.30 1.88 -18.15
N LEU A 150 2.60 0.59 -18.01
CA LEU A 150 3.78 0.00 -18.66
C LEU A 150 3.42 -0.57 -20.04
N LYS A 151 4.29 -0.33 -21.01
CA LYS A 151 4.26 -0.97 -22.32
C LYS A 151 4.90 -2.36 -22.26
N GLU A 152 4.74 -3.12 -23.36
CA GLU A 152 5.42 -4.40 -23.53
C GLU A 152 6.95 -4.24 -23.42
N GLY A 153 7.61 -5.18 -22.74
CA GLY A 153 9.04 -5.17 -22.48
C GLY A 153 9.52 -4.25 -21.35
N GLN A 154 8.71 -3.30 -20.87
CA GLN A 154 9.13 -2.36 -19.82
C GLN A 154 9.17 -3.00 -18.42
N ALA A 155 8.24 -3.91 -18.14
CA ALA A 155 8.23 -4.64 -16.87
C ALA A 155 9.46 -5.57 -16.76
N GLU A 156 9.82 -6.24 -17.84
CA GLU A 156 11.00 -7.11 -17.92
C GLU A 156 12.29 -6.34 -17.69
N GLN A 157 12.41 -5.13 -18.27
CA GLN A 157 13.56 -4.24 -18.05
C GLN A 157 13.67 -3.83 -16.57
N LEU A 158 12.56 -3.46 -15.94
CA LEU A 158 12.52 -3.12 -14.52
C LEU A 158 12.87 -4.34 -13.64
N ARG A 159 12.38 -5.53 -13.98
CA ARG A 159 12.74 -6.77 -13.28
C ARG A 159 14.23 -7.07 -13.39
N ALA A 160 14.81 -6.92 -14.58
CA ALA A 160 16.24 -7.11 -14.81
C ALA A 160 17.11 -6.10 -14.02
N ALA A 161 16.59 -4.91 -13.75
CA ALA A 161 17.22 -3.92 -12.88
C ALA A 161 17.12 -4.27 -11.38
N GLY A 162 16.31 -5.26 -11.01
CA GLY A 162 16.10 -5.70 -9.64
C GLY A 162 14.91 -5.03 -8.95
N LEU A 163 13.91 -4.51 -9.70
CA LEU A 163 12.70 -3.99 -9.08
C LEU A 163 11.93 -5.11 -8.38
N ASP A 164 11.65 -4.92 -7.08
CA ASP A 164 10.95 -5.91 -6.25
C ASP A 164 9.44 -5.75 -6.36
N TYR A 165 8.92 -4.52 -6.30
CA TYR A 165 7.49 -4.21 -6.34
C TYR A 165 7.17 -3.16 -7.41
N TYR A 166 6.03 -3.32 -8.08
CA TYR A 166 5.44 -2.28 -8.91
C TYR A 166 4.08 -1.87 -8.32
N ASN A 167 3.94 -0.61 -7.97
CA ASN A 167 2.68 -0.07 -7.49
C ASN A 167 1.84 0.44 -8.66
N HIS A 168 0.64 -0.10 -8.77
CA HIS A 168 -0.37 0.38 -9.70
C HIS A 168 -1.75 0.10 -9.15
N ASN A 169 -2.32 1.08 -8.46
CA ASN A 169 -3.59 0.94 -7.76
C ASN A 169 -4.75 0.76 -8.73
N ILE A 170 -5.75 -0.04 -8.38
CA ILE A 170 -7.06 -0.03 -9.08
C ILE A 170 -7.90 1.19 -8.70
N ASP A 171 -7.49 1.91 -7.67
CA ASP A 171 -8.05 3.12 -7.08
C ASP A 171 -9.42 2.93 -6.43
N THR A 172 -10.38 2.30 -7.10
CA THR A 172 -11.75 2.06 -6.62
C THR A 172 -12.41 0.90 -7.39
N ALA A 173 -13.67 0.60 -7.10
CA ALA A 173 -14.44 -0.41 -7.83
C ALA A 173 -14.66 -0.04 -9.32
N PRO A 174 -14.85 -1.03 -10.21
CA PRO A 174 -15.03 -0.80 -11.64
C PRO A 174 -16.17 0.18 -11.99
N GLU A 175 -17.32 0.03 -11.33
CA GLU A 175 -18.49 0.87 -11.59
C GLU A 175 -18.32 2.33 -11.18
N PHE A 176 -17.44 2.60 -10.21
CA PHE A 176 -17.14 3.95 -9.74
C PHE A 176 -15.96 4.58 -10.44
N TYR A 177 -15.08 3.77 -11.05
CA TYR A 177 -13.80 4.22 -11.65
C TYR A 177 -13.97 5.35 -12.67
N GLY A 178 -14.91 5.23 -13.59
CA GLY A 178 -15.17 6.23 -14.64
C GLY A 178 -15.65 7.58 -14.15
N LYS A 179 -16.08 7.68 -12.86
CA LYS A 179 -16.44 8.96 -12.22
C LYS A 179 -15.22 9.72 -11.69
N ILE A 180 -14.09 9.00 -11.55
CA ILE A 180 -12.86 9.52 -10.95
C ILE A 180 -11.78 9.75 -11.99
N ILE A 181 -11.70 8.89 -13.01
CA ILE A 181 -10.67 8.96 -14.06
C ILE A 181 -11.33 8.67 -15.41
N THR A 182 -11.14 9.56 -16.37
CA THR A 182 -11.70 9.40 -17.73
C THR A 182 -10.64 9.26 -18.82
N THR A 183 -9.39 9.62 -18.55
CA THR A 183 -8.28 9.57 -19.51
C THR A 183 -7.73 8.18 -19.75
N ARG A 184 -8.05 7.22 -18.88
CA ARG A 184 -7.71 5.79 -19.00
C ARG A 184 -8.78 4.94 -18.33
N THR A 185 -8.90 3.70 -18.74
CA THR A 185 -9.83 2.73 -18.17
C THR A 185 -9.19 1.97 -16.98
N GLN A 186 -10.02 1.31 -16.18
CA GLN A 186 -9.50 0.39 -15.17
C GLN A 186 -8.84 -0.84 -15.83
N ASP A 187 -9.31 -1.25 -17.01
CA ASP A 187 -8.70 -2.35 -17.78
C ASP A 187 -7.26 -2.05 -18.19
N ASP A 188 -6.95 -0.81 -18.59
CA ASP A 188 -5.56 -0.37 -18.86
C ASP A 188 -4.65 -0.63 -17.64
N ARG A 189 -5.18 -0.44 -16.42
CA ARG A 189 -4.45 -0.73 -15.18
C ARG A 189 -4.27 -2.23 -14.97
N LEU A 190 -5.33 -3.01 -15.17
CA LEU A 190 -5.28 -4.47 -15.04
C LEU A 190 -4.30 -5.09 -16.03
N GLN A 191 -4.24 -4.59 -17.26
CA GLN A 191 -3.24 -5.01 -18.25
C GLN A 191 -1.80 -4.71 -17.78
N THR A 192 -1.57 -3.54 -17.19
CA THR A 192 -0.26 -3.22 -16.60
C THR A 192 0.10 -4.17 -15.46
N LEU A 193 -0.85 -4.46 -14.55
CA LEU A 193 -0.64 -5.43 -13.47
C LEU A 193 -0.35 -6.84 -14.00
N ALA A 194 -0.99 -7.24 -15.10
CA ALA A 194 -0.72 -8.53 -15.76
C ALA A 194 0.72 -8.58 -16.31
N ARG A 195 1.21 -7.51 -16.96
CA ARG A 195 2.60 -7.41 -17.43
C ARG A 195 3.60 -7.48 -16.29
N VAL A 196 3.36 -6.73 -15.22
CA VAL A 196 4.18 -6.72 -13.99
C VAL A 196 4.32 -8.12 -13.39
N ARG A 197 3.18 -8.81 -13.25
CA ARG A 197 3.17 -10.19 -12.75
C ARG A 197 3.88 -11.15 -13.69
N GLY A 198 3.65 -11.03 -15.02
CA GLY A 198 4.30 -11.84 -16.05
C GLY A 198 5.82 -11.71 -16.03
N ALA A 199 6.34 -10.54 -15.71
CA ALA A 199 7.78 -10.28 -15.54
C ALA A 199 8.35 -10.77 -14.19
N GLY A 200 7.53 -11.32 -13.29
CA GLY A 200 7.97 -11.81 -11.97
C GLY A 200 8.25 -10.69 -10.96
N ILE A 201 7.66 -9.52 -11.13
CA ILE A 201 7.69 -8.43 -10.15
C ILE A 201 6.47 -8.58 -9.22
N HIS A 202 6.64 -8.35 -7.93
CA HIS A 202 5.54 -8.34 -6.99
C HIS A 202 4.58 -7.16 -7.25
N VAL A 203 3.29 -7.45 -7.16
CA VAL A 203 2.25 -6.45 -7.37
C VAL A 203 1.93 -5.76 -6.04
N CYS A 204 2.13 -4.43 -6.01
CA CYS A 204 1.60 -3.55 -4.99
C CYS A 204 0.38 -2.84 -5.59
N CYS A 205 -0.81 -3.10 -5.08
CA CYS A 205 -2.04 -2.56 -5.63
C CYS A 205 -3.10 -2.39 -4.55
N GLY A 206 -3.66 -1.21 -4.45
CA GLY A 206 -4.70 -0.85 -3.50
C GLY A 206 -5.65 0.18 -4.08
N GLY A 207 -6.14 1.07 -3.23
CA GLY A 207 -7.08 2.10 -3.64
C GLY A 207 -7.15 3.28 -2.70
N ILE A 208 -8.11 4.15 -2.97
CA ILE A 208 -8.36 5.39 -2.23
C ILE A 208 -9.80 5.35 -1.72
N ILE A 209 -9.97 5.60 -0.45
CA ILE A 209 -11.24 5.64 0.26
C ILE A 209 -11.63 7.10 0.51
N GLY A 210 -12.91 7.42 0.31
CA GLY A 210 -13.47 8.76 0.58
C GLY A 210 -13.64 9.64 -0.64
N MET A 211 -13.58 9.07 -1.84
CA MET A 211 -13.80 9.80 -3.10
C MET A 211 -15.28 10.01 -3.44
N GLY A 212 -16.20 9.47 -2.64
CA GLY A 212 -17.65 9.50 -2.84
C GLY A 212 -18.22 8.17 -3.35
N GLU A 213 -17.40 7.12 -3.34
CA GLU A 213 -17.81 5.74 -3.57
C GLU A 213 -18.79 5.27 -2.48
N ARG A 214 -19.62 4.30 -2.80
CA ARG A 214 -20.50 3.65 -1.84
C ARG A 214 -19.73 2.57 -1.07
N ARG A 215 -20.28 2.14 0.05
CA ARG A 215 -19.74 1.03 0.84
C ARG A 215 -19.56 -0.25 0.00
N GLU A 216 -20.52 -0.52 -0.87
CA GLU A 216 -20.51 -1.66 -1.78
C GLU A 216 -19.30 -1.63 -2.73
N ASP A 217 -18.92 -0.44 -3.17
CA ASP A 217 -17.75 -0.25 -4.04
C ASP A 217 -16.44 -0.55 -3.28
N VAL A 218 -16.37 -0.20 -1.99
CA VAL A 218 -15.22 -0.53 -1.12
C VAL A 218 -15.11 -2.05 -0.88
N VAL A 219 -16.25 -2.72 -0.67
CA VAL A 219 -16.31 -4.18 -0.55
C VAL A 219 -15.84 -4.87 -1.82
N GLU A 220 -16.32 -4.40 -2.98
CA GLU A 220 -15.93 -4.95 -4.27
C GLU A 220 -14.43 -4.76 -4.54
N MET A 221 -13.87 -3.60 -4.20
CA MET A 221 -12.44 -3.34 -4.30
C MET A 221 -11.62 -4.34 -3.45
N ALA A 222 -12.04 -4.63 -2.22
CA ALA A 222 -11.34 -5.59 -1.36
C ALA A 222 -11.36 -7.02 -1.95
N MET A 223 -12.47 -7.41 -2.56
CA MET A 223 -12.63 -8.70 -3.23
C MET A 223 -11.81 -8.78 -4.52
N ALA A 224 -11.83 -7.71 -5.33
CA ALA A 224 -11.04 -7.63 -6.57
C ALA A 224 -9.53 -7.76 -6.29
N LEU A 225 -9.02 -7.10 -5.26
CA LEU A 225 -7.61 -7.23 -4.87
C LEU A 225 -7.24 -8.65 -4.42
N ARG A 226 -8.17 -9.36 -3.76
CA ARG A 226 -8.01 -10.77 -3.43
C ARG A 226 -7.92 -11.63 -4.68
N GLU A 227 -8.84 -11.45 -5.63
CA GLU A 227 -8.88 -12.19 -6.89
C GLU A 227 -7.64 -11.91 -7.75
N LEU A 228 -7.19 -10.67 -7.77
CA LEU A 228 -5.93 -10.26 -8.41
C LEU A 228 -4.70 -10.90 -7.75
N GLY A 229 -4.80 -11.42 -6.54
CA GLY A 229 -3.69 -12.09 -5.85
C GLY A 229 -2.48 -11.18 -5.63
N VAL A 230 -2.73 -9.91 -5.29
CA VAL A 230 -1.67 -8.90 -5.06
C VAL A 230 -0.86 -9.23 -3.80
N GLN A 231 0.41 -8.84 -3.74
CA GLN A 231 1.29 -9.10 -2.59
C GLN A 231 1.19 -8.01 -1.52
N SER A 232 0.99 -6.76 -1.91
CA SER A 232 0.91 -5.61 -1.01
C SER A 232 -0.28 -4.73 -1.36
N ILE A 233 -1.05 -4.33 -0.34
CA ILE A 233 -2.29 -3.55 -0.47
C ILE A 233 -2.13 -2.23 0.30
N PRO A 234 -1.73 -1.14 -0.36
CA PRO A 234 -1.78 0.20 0.24
C PRO A 234 -3.22 0.73 0.25
N ILE A 235 -3.72 1.10 1.42
CA ILE A 235 -4.99 1.78 1.58
C ILE A 235 -4.72 3.25 1.87
N ASN A 236 -5.17 4.09 0.95
CA ASN A 236 -5.13 5.53 1.09
C ASN A 236 -6.50 6.04 1.54
N PHE A 237 -6.49 7.07 2.35
CA PHE A 237 -7.67 7.86 2.69
C PHE A 237 -7.54 9.22 1.99
N LEU A 238 -8.56 9.63 1.27
CA LEU A 238 -8.52 10.85 0.46
C LEU A 238 -8.07 12.06 1.28
N ILE A 239 -6.98 12.68 0.89
CA ILE A 239 -6.62 14.04 1.33
C ILE A 239 -7.20 15.00 0.31
N PRO A 240 -8.22 15.79 0.65
CA PRO A 240 -8.79 16.74 -0.28
C PRO A 240 -7.82 17.89 -0.53
N ILE A 241 -7.45 18.10 -1.79
CA ILE A 241 -6.51 19.15 -2.21
C ILE A 241 -7.29 20.20 -3.01
N ASP A 242 -7.22 21.43 -2.58
CA ASP A 242 -7.86 22.54 -3.28
C ASP A 242 -7.38 22.65 -4.72
N GLY A 243 -8.27 22.99 -5.62
CA GLY A 243 -8.00 23.00 -7.06
C GLY A 243 -8.22 21.67 -7.77
N THR A 244 -8.41 20.55 -7.02
CA THR A 244 -8.85 19.27 -7.60
C THR A 244 -10.38 19.13 -7.53
N PRO A 245 -11.00 18.30 -8.40
CA PRO A 245 -12.45 18.04 -8.33
C PRO A 245 -12.94 17.52 -6.96
N LEU A 246 -12.09 16.78 -6.23
CA LEU A 246 -12.44 16.25 -4.90
C LEU A 246 -11.91 17.11 -3.75
N GLY A 247 -11.46 18.33 -4.01
CA GLY A 247 -10.83 19.23 -3.03
C GLY A 247 -11.70 19.60 -1.83
N GLN A 248 -13.02 19.41 -1.92
CA GLN A 248 -13.96 19.73 -0.84
C GLN A 248 -14.57 18.50 -0.16
N LYS A 249 -14.13 17.29 -0.51
CA LYS A 249 -14.63 16.05 0.12
C LYS A 249 -14.11 15.88 1.55
N ARG A 250 -15.02 15.68 2.52
CA ARG A 250 -14.71 15.57 3.97
C ARG A 250 -15.56 14.51 4.68
N ASP A 251 -15.92 13.41 3.99
CA ASP A 251 -16.93 12.46 4.46
C ASP A 251 -16.37 11.36 5.37
N LEU A 252 -15.04 11.22 5.45
CA LEU A 252 -14.41 10.16 6.22
C LEU A 252 -14.45 10.40 7.73
N THR A 253 -14.66 9.33 8.48
CA THR A 253 -14.51 9.31 9.94
C THR A 253 -13.45 8.29 10.36
N PRO A 254 -12.74 8.49 11.48
CA PRO A 254 -11.72 7.54 11.96
C PRO A 254 -12.25 6.12 12.07
N ARG A 255 -13.45 5.96 12.63
CA ARG A 255 -14.09 4.64 12.79
C ARG A 255 -14.35 3.97 11.43
N TYR A 256 -14.80 4.71 10.42
CA TYR A 256 -15.01 4.15 9.07
C TYR A 256 -13.69 3.68 8.46
N CYS A 257 -12.65 4.50 8.53
CA CYS A 257 -11.32 4.14 8.03
C CYS A 257 -10.77 2.87 8.70
N LEU A 258 -10.89 2.77 10.01
CA LEU A 258 -10.46 1.58 10.77
C LEU A 258 -11.29 0.34 10.42
N LYS A 259 -12.61 0.49 10.20
CA LYS A 259 -13.46 -0.62 9.71
C LYS A 259 -13.03 -1.09 8.32
N VAL A 260 -12.65 -0.17 7.43
CA VAL A 260 -12.11 -0.51 6.11
C VAL A 260 -10.83 -1.34 6.26
N LEU A 261 -9.85 -0.88 7.04
CA LEU A 261 -8.61 -1.64 7.27
C LEU A 261 -8.89 -3.03 7.84
N ALA A 262 -9.79 -3.14 8.82
CA ALA A 262 -10.18 -4.41 9.42
C ALA A 262 -10.84 -5.36 8.40
N MET A 263 -11.73 -4.86 7.56
CA MET A 263 -12.36 -5.63 6.49
C MET A 263 -11.33 -6.11 5.46
N PHE A 264 -10.41 -5.22 5.02
CA PHE A 264 -9.36 -5.60 4.07
C PHE A 264 -8.47 -6.70 4.62
N ARG A 265 -8.08 -6.66 5.91
CA ARG A 265 -7.33 -7.74 6.56
C ARG A 265 -8.09 -9.05 6.56
N LEU A 266 -9.39 -9.03 6.83
CA LEU A 266 -10.22 -10.25 6.87
C LEU A 266 -10.43 -10.87 5.49
N VAL A 267 -10.58 -10.04 4.47
CA VAL A 267 -10.74 -10.48 3.08
C VAL A 267 -9.41 -10.93 2.48
N ASN A 268 -8.30 -10.29 2.85
CA ASN A 268 -6.94 -10.54 2.36
C ASN A 268 -6.00 -10.90 3.52
N PRO A 269 -6.16 -12.09 4.14
CA PRO A 269 -5.56 -12.41 5.43
C PRO A 269 -4.04 -12.50 5.42
N ASP A 270 -3.45 -12.90 4.30
CA ASP A 270 -2.04 -13.22 4.09
C ASP A 270 -1.31 -12.18 3.23
N ARG A 271 -1.92 -11.01 2.99
CA ARG A 271 -1.31 -9.94 2.19
C ARG A 271 -0.74 -8.85 3.08
N GLU A 272 0.38 -8.25 2.66
CA GLU A 272 0.85 -7.04 3.30
C GLU A 272 -0.25 -5.98 3.16
N LEU A 273 -0.72 -5.46 4.28
CA LEU A 273 -1.68 -4.36 4.32
C LEU A 273 -0.97 -3.12 4.84
N ARG A 274 -0.92 -2.07 4.02
CA ARG A 274 -0.24 -0.82 4.36
C ARG A 274 -1.24 0.30 4.57
N ILE A 275 -1.08 1.00 5.70
CA ILE A 275 -1.75 2.28 5.89
C ILE A 275 -0.91 3.32 5.15
N ALA A 276 -1.53 3.95 4.14
CA ALA A 276 -0.86 4.85 3.23
C ALA A 276 -1.33 6.31 3.44
N GLY A 277 -1.47 7.10 2.38
CA GLY A 277 -1.80 8.51 2.47
C GLY A 277 -3.09 8.81 3.23
N GLY A 278 -3.12 9.96 3.93
CA GLY A 278 -4.29 10.44 4.67
C GLY A 278 -4.49 9.83 6.06
N ARG A 279 -3.58 8.99 6.50
CA ARG A 279 -3.64 8.34 7.82
C ARG A 279 -3.74 9.38 8.95
N GLU A 280 -2.86 10.35 8.93
CA GLU A 280 -2.73 11.38 9.96
C GLU A 280 -3.99 12.25 10.04
N VAL A 281 -4.52 12.60 8.86
CA VAL A 281 -5.70 13.48 8.72
C VAL A 281 -6.96 12.80 9.24
N HIS A 282 -7.14 11.50 8.93
CA HIS A 282 -8.40 10.80 9.18
C HIS A 282 -8.41 9.94 10.43
N LEU A 283 -7.26 9.44 10.88
CA LEU A 283 -7.19 8.62 12.10
C LEU A 283 -6.82 9.45 13.32
N GLY A 284 -6.04 10.51 13.17
CA GLY A 284 -5.58 11.35 14.28
C GLY A 284 -4.98 10.51 15.42
N SER A 285 -5.47 10.68 16.64
CA SER A 285 -5.01 9.89 17.81
C SER A 285 -5.34 8.40 17.74
N LEU A 286 -6.16 7.95 16.79
CA LEU A 286 -6.53 6.55 16.63
C LEU A 286 -5.65 5.79 15.63
N GLN A 287 -4.58 6.39 15.13
CA GLN A 287 -3.65 5.77 14.18
C GLN A 287 -3.14 4.42 14.67
N ALA A 288 -2.84 4.32 15.97
CA ALA A 288 -2.38 3.11 16.63
C ALA A 288 -3.30 1.89 16.40
N LEU A 289 -4.61 2.10 16.40
CA LEU A 289 -5.59 1.02 16.14
C LEU A 289 -5.49 0.45 14.73
N GLY A 290 -4.96 1.20 13.78
CA GLY A 290 -4.74 0.73 12.41
C GLY A 290 -3.73 -0.41 12.34
N LEU A 291 -2.72 -0.42 13.22
CA LEU A 291 -1.68 -1.45 13.27
C LEU A 291 -2.19 -2.81 13.79
N TYR A 292 -3.37 -2.85 14.38
CA TYR A 292 -4.03 -4.12 14.73
C TYR A 292 -4.53 -4.89 13.48
N ALA A 293 -4.73 -4.19 12.37
CA ALA A 293 -5.14 -4.79 11.11
C ALA A 293 -4.04 -4.76 10.05
N ALA A 294 -3.23 -3.69 10.02
CA ALA A 294 -2.16 -3.47 9.05
C ALA A 294 -0.79 -3.83 9.65
N ASN A 295 0.12 -4.27 8.80
CA ASN A 295 1.50 -4.63 9.19
C ASN A 295 2.56 -3.74 8.51
N SER A 296 2.14 -2.68 7.82
CA SER A 296 3.03 -1.74 7.14
C SER A 296 2.47 -0.32 7.16
N VAL A 297 3.37 0.67 7.20
CA VAL A 297 3.02 2.09 7.11
C VAL A 297 4.00 2.85 6.22
N PHE A 298 3.54 3.96 5.61
CA PHE A 298 4.44 4.98 5.08
C PHE A 298 4.87 5.91 6.20
N VAL A 299 6.15 6.30 6.19
CA VAL A 299 6.77 7.22 7.13
C VAL A 299 7.29 8.43 6.37
N GLY A 300 7.06 9.63 6.92
CA GLY A 300 7.44 10.89 6.31
C GLY A 300 6.44 11.37 5.26
N ASP A 301 6.93 12.13 4.30
CA ASP A 301 6.10 12.79 3.29
C ASP A 301 5.54 11.81 2.25
N TYR A 302 4.42 12.23 1.66
CA TYR A 302 3.83 11.59 0.47
C TYR A 302 4.32 12.27 -0.80
N LEU A 303 3.75 11.91 -1.96
CA LEU A 303 4.22 12.44 -3.26
C LEU A 303 4.14 13.98 -3.37
N THR A 304 3.10 14.59 -2.81
CA THR A 304 2.83 16.03 -2.92
C THR A 304 2.22 16.63 -1.65
N THR A 305 2.10 15.83 -0.60
CA THR A 305 1.56 16.28 0.69
C THR A 305 2.51 15.90 1.80
N THR A 306 2.69 16.80 2.75
CA THR A 306 3.47 16.53 3.95
C THR A 306 2.74 15.52 4.83
N GLY A 307 3.46 14.48 5.26
CA GLY A 307 3.01 13.57 6.30
C GLY A 307 3.33 14.12 7.68
N GLN A 308 3.14 13.30 8.71
CA GLN A 308 3.64 13.68 10.03
C GLN A 308 5.17 13.47 10.10
N PRO A 309 5.88 14.18 11.00
CA PRO A 309 7.31 13.95 11.19
C PRO A 309 7.59 12.47 11.49
N ALA A 310 8.59 11.89 10.83
CA ALA A 310 8.94 10.47 10.98
C ALA A 310 9.16 10.06 12.45
N GLU A 311 9.69 10.96 13.27
CA GLU A 311 9.89 10.70 14.71
C GLU A 311 8.57 10.44 15.45
N ALA A 312 7.46 11.06 15.03
CA ALA A 312 6.16 10.80 15.62
C ALA A 312 5.67 9.37 15.30
N ASP A 313 5.97 8.85 14.11
CA ASP A 313 5.70 7.45 13.75
C ASP A 313 6.55 6.50 14.58
N TYR A 314 7.84 6.77 14.71
CA TYR A 314 8.73 5.94 15.54
C TYR A 314 8.32 5.96 17.01
N GLN A 315 7.90 7.11 17.53
CA GLN A 315 7.41 7.22 18.90
C GLN A 315 6.13 6.39 19.09
N MET A 316 5.17 6.51 18.20
CA MET A 316 3.95 5.70 18.24
C MET A 316 4.26 4.18 18.21
N ILE A 317 5.16 3.75 17.34
CA ILE A 317 5.58 2.34 17.23
C ILE A 317 6.23 1.86 18.53
N ARG A 318 7.14 2.65 19.12
CA ARG A 318 7.79 2.35 20.40
C ARG A 318 6.80 2.29 21.56
N ASP A 319 5.92 3.28 21.68
CA ASP A 319 4.93 3.37 22.76
C ASP A 319 3.95 2.20 22.77
N LEU A 320 3.70 1.62 21.60
CA LEU A 320 2.85 0.44 21.44
C LEU A 320 3.63 -0.88 21.62
N GLY A 321 4.96 -0.83 21.78
CA GLY A 321 5.80 -2.01 21.93
C GLY A 321 5.99 -2.78 20.62
N PHE A 322 5.75 -2.17 19.46
CA PHE A 322 6.07 -2.80 18.18
C PHE A 322 7.56 -2.68 17.85
N GLU A 323 8.04 -3.66 17.11
CA GLU A 323 9.38 -3.65 16.50
C GLU A 323 9.30 -3.27 15.03
N ILE A 324 10.28 -2.49 14.57
CA ILE A 324 10.44 -2.20 13.14
C ILE A 324 11.09 -3.41 12.48
N VAL A 325 10.45 -3.96 11.44
CA VAL A 325 11.02 -5.04 10.62
C VAL A 325 12.34 -4.57 10.04
N ARG A 326 13.40 -5.37 10.20
CA ARG A 326 14.71 -5.12 9.60
C ARG A 326 14.94 -6.08 8.45
N ASN A 327 15.54 -5.63 7.36
CA ASN A 327 15.94 -6.51 6.27
C ASN A 327 17.08 -7.43 6.75
N PRO A 328 16.94 -8.76 6.66
CA PRO A 328 17.98 -9.69 7.11
C PRO A 328 19.34 -9.50 6.39
N GLU A 329 19.30 -9.03 5.14
CA GLU A 329 20.50 -8.80 4.32
C GLU A 329 21.27 -7.52 4.68
N ALA A 330 20.68 -6.60 5.46
CA ALA A 330 21.33 -5.34 5.87
C ALA A 330 22.31 -5.51 7.05
N SER A 331 22.42 -6.70 7.61
CA SER A 331 23.25 -6.99 8.81
C SER A 331 24.70 -7.37 8.50
N HIS A 332 25.12 -7.35 7.23
CA HIS A 332 26.46 -7.77 6.78
C HIS A 332 27.22 -6.65 6.05
N CYS A 333 27.25 -5.44 6.59
CA CYS A 333 28.22 -4.41 6.19
C CYS A 333 28.86 -3.78 7.41
#